data_250bd99d841fc5299f2ba3a6fdc1ec96
#
_entry.id   250bd99d841fc5299f2ba3a6fdc1ec96
#
_cell.length_a   1.000
_cell.length_b   1.000
_cell.length_c   1.000
_cell.angle_alpha   90.00
_cell.angle_beta   90.00
_cell.angle_gamma   90.00
#
_symmetry.space_group_name_H-M   'P 1'
#
loop_
_entity.id
_entity.type
_entity.pdbx_description
1 polymer ?
#
loop_
_entity_poly.entity_id
_entity_poly.type
_entity_poly.pdbx_seq_one_letter_code
_entity_poly.pdbx_strand_id
1 'polypeptide(L)'
;MTTVCLSFDFDAVSLWVGSFRQTSATPVSRGEYGTMVGLPRVLELLARKDVRATFFVPAHTAVSYPQETRRILAEGYEIGVHGDCHETPVGLAEGEEARLLDRALARLREALGERFRPMGYRSPAWDLSPESVALLNERGFLYDSSMMADDFTPYRARTGDRVDQEMLQPGRPTPLVEMPVAWELDDFPYFTFLNKPLHGPMRTPEEVLACWRAEFDWCHDHVPEGVFTLTMHPQIIGRGPRIDMLGRLIDHMQARGATFRTLAEEARRQDARLPPAS
;
A
#
# COMPACT_ATOMS: atom_id res chain seq x y z
N MET A 1 6.31 -22.02 -2.99
CA MET A 1 4.87 -21.70 -2.79
C MET A 1 4.77 -20.18 -2.73
N THR A 2 3.92 -19.58 -3.55
CA THR A 2 3.80 -18.12 -3.66
C THR A 2 2.97 -17.55 -2.51
N THR A 3 3.44 -16.48 -1.91
CA THR A 3 2.66 -15.68 -0.96
C THR A 3 1.97 -14.54 -1.69
N VAL A 4 0.68 -14.34 -1.44
CA VAL A 4 -0.08 -13.20 -1.94
C VAL A 4 -0.33 -12.23 -0.77
N CYS A 5 0.09 -10.99 -0.95
CA CYS A 5 -0.16 -9.88 -0.05
C CYS A 5 -1.13 -8.91 -0.73
N LEU A 6 -2.44 -9.06 -0.43
CA LEU A 6 -3.41 -8.07 -0.85
C LEU A 6 -3.28 -6.84 0.03
N SER A 7 -3.13 -5.67 -0.58
CA SER A 7 -3.04 -4.40 0.14
C SER A 7 -4.03 -3.38 -0.40
N PHE A 8 -4.52 -2.54 0.51
CA PHE A 8 -5.50 -1.51 0.19
C PHE A 8 -5.07 -0.18 0.78
N ASP A 9 -4.87 0.82 -0.07
CA ASP A 9 -4.61 2.18 0.35
C ASP A 9 -5.97 2.85 0.62
N PHE A 10 -6.31 2.92 1.91
CA PHE A 10 -7.60 3.49 2.36
C PHE A 10 -7.50 5.00 2.51
N ASP A 11 -7.32 5.67 1.39
CA ASP A 11 -7.11 7.11 1.32
C ASP A 11 -8.35 7.91 1.64
N ALA A 12 -9.52 7.42 1.23
CA ALA A 12 -10.76 8.17 1.32
C ALA A 12 -10.62 9.58 0.71
N VAL A 13 -10.92 10.62 1.49
CA VAL A 13 -10.81 12.02 1.04
C VAL A 13 -9.36 12.55 1.08
N SER A 14 -8.45 11.88 1.79
CA SER A 14 -7.06 12.36 2.00
C SER A 14 -6.30 12.48 0.70
N LEU A 15 -6.48 11.54 -0.23
CA LEU A 15 -5.91 11.60 -1.58
C LEU A 15 -6.24 12.93 -2.30
N TRP A 16 -7.50 13.34 -2.23
CA TRP A 16 -7.95 14.56 -2.91
C TRP A 16 -7.41 15.81 -2.25
N VAL A 17 -7.39 15.83 -0.92
CA VAL A 17 -6.93 16.98 -0.13
C VAL A 17 -5.40 17.09 -0.17
N GLY A 18 -4.69 16.02 0.14
CA GLY A 18 -3.23 16.00 0.28
C GLY A 18 -2.50 16.06 -1.06
N SER A 19 -2.74 15.08 -1.96
CA SER A 19 -2.01 15.02 -3.23
C SER A 19 -2.54 15.98 -4.28
N PHE A 20 -3.87 16.01 -4.49
CA PHE A 20 -4.46 16.79 -5.59
C PHE A 20 -4.88 18.20 -5.20
N ARG A 21 -4.83 18.58 -3.92
CA ARG A 21 -5.23 19.91 -3.41
C ARG A 21 -6.65 20.28 -3.83
N GLN A 22 -7.57 19.32 -3.84
CA GLN A 22 -8.95 19.45 -4.28
C GLN A 22 -9.91 19.21 -3.11
N THR A 23 -10.69 20.26 -2.75
CA THR A 23 -11.64 20.22 -1.65
C THR A 23 -13.08 20.48 -2.09
N SER A 24 -13.34 20.53 -3.41
CA SER A 24 -14.69 20.71 -3.93
C SER A 24 -15.54 19.44 -3.78
N ALA A 25 -16.85 19.58 -3.85
CA ALA A 25 -17.79 18.49 -3.55
C ALA A 25 -17.58 17.22 -4.37
N THR A 26 -17.22 17.32 -5.65
CA THR A 26 -17.06 16.13 -6.51
C THR A 26 -15.85 15.28 -6.15
N PRO A 27 -14.62 15.79 -6.02
CA PRO A 27 -13.49 15.01 -5.51
C PRO A 27 -13.76 14.43 -4.11
N VAL A 28 -14.29 15.24 -3.19
CA VAL A 28 -14.62 14.78 -1.84
C VAL A 28 -15.59 13.60 -1.88
N SER A 29 -16.67 13.68 -2.68
CA SER A 29 -17.63 12.57 -2.81
C SER A 29 -17.02 11.29 -3.42
N ARG A 30 -15.96 11.41 -4.24
CA ARG A 30 -15.22 10.23 -4.73
C ARG A 30 -14.45 9.53 -3.59
N GLY A 31 -13.89 10.30 -2.66
CA GLY A 31 -13.26 9.78 -1.45
C GLY A 31 -14.28 9.15 -0.50
N GLU A 32 -15.41 9.82 -0.27
CA GLU A 32 -16.52 9.30 0.56
C GLU A 32 -17.07 7.97 0.02
N TYR A 33 -17.15 7.81 -1.30
CA TYR A 33 -17.54 6.53 -1.90
C TYR A 33 -16.63 5.38 -1.41
N GLY A 34 -15.33 5.63 -1.30
CA GLY A 34 -14.38 4.65 -0.77
C GLY A 34 -14.74 4.17 0.63
N THR A 35 -15.14 5.10 1.47
CA THR A 35 -15.53 4.85 2.87
C THR A 35 -16.92 4.21 2.98
N MET A 36 -17.92 4.81 2.33
CA MET A 36 -19.32 4.44 2.52
C MET A 36 -19.75 3.19 1.76
N VAL A 37 -19.11 2.90 0.64
CA VAL A 37 -19.50 1.82 -0.27
C VAL A 37 -18.33 0.87 -0.56
N GLY A 38 -17.17 1.43 -0.91
CA GLY A 38 -16.02 0.64 -1.34
C GLY A 38 -15.48 -0.26 -0.24
N LEU A 39 -15.15 0.32 0.92
CA LEU A 39 -14.61 -0.42 2.06
C LEU A 39 -15.54 -1.55 2.54
N PRO A 40 -16.84 -1.32 2.79
CA PRO A 40 -17.75 -2.41 3.14
C PRO A 40 -17.73 -3.59 2.16
N ARG A 41 -17.72 -3.32 0.86
CA ARG A 41 -17.65 -4.37 -0.18
C ARG A 41 -16.33 -5.12 -0.17
N VAL A 42 -15.21 -4.41 0.04
CA VAL A 42 -13.89 -5.03 0.15
C VAL A 42 -13.85 -5.95 1.36
N LEU A 43 -14.25 -5.47 2.54
CA LEU A 43 -14.24 -6.27 3.77
C LEU A 43 -15.15 -7.50 3.65
N GLU A 44 -16.34 -7.36 3.06
CA GLU A 44 -17.24 -8.48 2.78
C GLU A 44 -16.62 -9.51 1.83
N LEU A 45 -15.94 -9.07 0.77
CA LEU A 45 -15.25 -9.96 -0.15
C LEU A 45 -14.12 -10.72 0.56
N LEU A 46 -13.27 -10.03 1.30
CA LEU A 46 -12.14 -10.63 2.03
C LEU A 46 -12.62 -11.68 3.04
N ALA A 47 -13.67 -11.35 3.82
CA ALA A 47 -14.27 -12.26 4.77
C ALA A 47 -14.88 -13.51 4.07
N ARG A 48 -15.62 -13.30 2.96
CA ARG A 48 -16.22 -14.41 2.19
C ARG A 48 -15.17 -15.34 1.57
N LYS A 49 -13.99 -14.80 1.19
CA LYS A 49 -12.89 -15.56 0.60
C LYS A 49 -11.91 -16.12 1.64
N ASP A 50 -12.09 -15.77 2.91
CA ASP A 50 -11.20 -16.14 4.02
C ASP A 50 -9.73 -15.79 3.73
N VAL A 51 -9.47 -14.55 3.30
CA VAL A 51 -8.13 -14.07 2.95
C VAL A 51 -7.69 -12.92 3.86
N ARG A 52 -6.38 -12.90 4.15
CA ARG A 52 -5.73 -11.83 4.92
C ARG A 52 -5.39 -10.66 4.00
N ALA A 53 -5.35 -9.46 4.58
CA ALA A 53 -4.99 -8.24 3.85
C ALA A 53 -4.39 -7.18 4.78
N THR A 54 -3.70 -6.21 4.17
CA THR A 54 -3.14 -5.03 4.83
C THR A 54 -3.83 -3.78 4.29
N PHE A 55 -4.17 -2.84 5.18
CA PHE A 55 -4.69 -1.53 4.81
C PHE A 55 -3.68 -0.46 5.19
N PHE A 56 -3.21 0.33 4.24
CA PHE A 56 -2.43 1.53 4.51
C PHE A 56 -3.37 2.72 4.65
N VAL A 57 -3.26 3.42 5.77
CA VAL A 57 -4.26 4.42 6.15
C VAL A 57 -3.56 5.75 6.45
N PRO A 58 -3.87 6.82 5.69
CA PRO A 58 -3.47 8.18 6.07
C PRO A 58 -4.07 8.54 7.44
N ALA A 59 -3.30 9.21 8.29
CA ALA A 59 -3.80 9.59 9.61
C ALA A 59 -5.03 10.51 9.54
N HIS A 60 -5.09 11.37 8.53
CA HIS A 60 -6.26 12.21 8.24
C HIS A 60 -7.51 11.35 7.97
N THR A 61 -7.39 10.25 7.24
CA THR A 61 -8.50 9.31 7.00
C THR A 61 -8.93 8.65 8.31
N ALA A 62 -7.99 8.19 9.13
CA ALA A 62 -8.31 7.56 10.42
C ALA A 62 -9.06 8.50 11.38
N VAL A 63 -8.71 9.78 11.39
CA VAL A 63 -9.40 10.81 12.20
C VAL A 63 -10.77 11.18 11.61
N SER A 64 -10.87 11.24 10.27
CA SER A 64 -12.12 11.60 9.58
C SER A 64 -13.14 10.47 9.62
N TYR A 65 -12.71 9.22 9.61
CA TYR A 65 -13.53 8.01 9.55
C TYR A 65 -13.07 6.97 10.62
N PRO A 66 -13.16 7.33 11.91
CA PRO A 66 -12.60 6.49 12.98
C PRO A 66 -13.36 5.17 13.17
N GLN A 67 -14.65 5.12 12.85
CA GLN A 67 -15.44 3.89 12.97
C GLN A 67 -15.02 2.87 11.92
N GLU A 68 -14.89 3.30 10.68
CA GLU A 68 -14.50 2.49 9.54
C GLU A 68 -13.06 1.98 9.70
N THR A 69 -12.15 2.85 10.16
CA THR A 69 -10.76 2.46 10.41
C THR A 69 -10.64 1.45 11.56
N ARG A 70 -11.41 1.65 12.66
CA ARG A 70 -11.45 0.67 13.75
C ARG A 70 -12.08 -0.66 13.32
N ARG A 71 -13.05 -0.64 12.40
CA ARG A 71 -13.66 -1.83 11.83
C ARG A 71 -12.63 -2.72 11.13
N ILE A 72 -11.69 -2.13 10.37
CA ILE A 72 -10.59 -2.86 9.73
C ILE A 72 -9.81 -3.68 10.77
N LEU A 73 -9.39 -3.05 11.88
CA LEU A 73 -8.69 -3.76 12.96
C LEU A 73 -9.55 -4.80 13.66
N ALA A 74 -10.83 -4.48 13.92
CA ALA A 74 -11.76 -5.38 14.61
C ALA A 74 -12.04 -6.65 13.81
N GLU A 75 -12.01 -6.57 12.48
CA GLU A 75 -12.14 -7.72 11.57
C GLU A 75 -10.81 -8.47 11.36
N GLY A 76 -9.72 -8.07 12.06
CA GLY A 76 -8.45 -8.79 12.08
C GLY A 76 -7.50 -8.47 10.93
N TYR A 77 -7.74 -7.40 10.18
CA TYR A 77 -6.83 -6.94 9.14
C TYR A 77 -5.72 -6.05 9.70
N GLU A 78 -4.58 -6.03 9.03
CA GLU A 78 -3.47 -5.16 9.39
C GLU A 78 -3.74 -3.71 8.97
N ILE A 79 -3.27 -2.75 9.80
CA ILE A 79 -3.18 -1.33 9.42
C ILE A 79 -1.71 -0.90 9.43
N GLY A 80 -1.21 -0.44 8.27
CA GLY A 80 0.04 0.29 8.08
C GLY A 80 -0.19 1.80 7.97
N VAL A 81 0.90 2.56 7.97
CA VAL A 81 0.90 4.03 7.85
C VAL A 81 0.98 4.46 6.38
N HIS A 82 0.20 5.48 6.01
CA HIS A 82 0.19 6.06 4.66
C HIS A 82 0.29 7.60 4.69
N GLY A 83 1.33 8.12 5.35
CA GLY A 83 1.48 9.55 5.57
C GLY A 83 0.47 10.14 6.56
N ASP A 84 0.46 11.46 6.69
CA ASP A 84 -0.51 12.17 7.53
C ASP A 84 -1.80 12.51 6.75
N CYS A 85 -1.69 13.24 5.65
CA CYS A 85 -2.82 13.61 4.77
C CYS A 85 -2.55 13.23 3.30
N HIS A 86 -1.88 12.10 3.08
CA HIS A 86 -1.50 11.63 1.73
C HIS A 86 -0.60 12.62 0.98
N GLU A 87 0.30 13.30 1.68
CA GLU A 87 1.33 14.15 1.11
C GLU A 87 2.56 13.33 0.71
N THR A 88 3.11 13.61 -0.48
CA THR A 88 4.34 12.99 -0.95
C THR A 88 5.54 13.54 -0.18
N PRO A 89 6.46 12.70 0.35
CA PRO A 89 7.65 13.15 1.06
C PRO A 89 8.61 13.99 0.21
N VAL A 90 8.67 13.71 -1.08
CA VAL A 90 9.57 14.40 -2.00
C VAL A 90 9.22 15.88 -2.14
N GLY A 91 10.23 16.74 -1.96
CA GLY A 91 10.08 18.18 -2.07
C GLY A 91 9.60 18.88 -0.80
N LEU A 92 9.45 18.16 0.30
CA LEU A 92 9.22 18.75 1.61
C LEU A 92 10.44 19.53 2.10
N ALA A 93 10.23 20.52 2.95
CA ALA A 93 11.31 21.24 3.61
C ALA A 93 12.05 20.31 4.58
N GLU A 94 13.33 20.64 4.88
CA GLU A 94 14.16 19.90 5.83
C GLU A 94 13.44 19.66 7.16
N GLY A 95 13.43 18.42 7.64
CA GLY A 95 12.76 18.01 8.87
C GLY A 95 11.23 17.97 8.82
N GLU A 96 10.61 18.37 7.71
CA GLU A 96 9.16 18.35 7.60
C GLU A 96 8.60 16.95 7.49
N GLU A 97 9.25 16.06 6.75
CA GLU A 97 8.86 14.66 6.66
C GLU A 97 8.85 13.98 8.03
N ALA A 98 9.91 14.19 8.84
CA ALA A 98 9.97 13.66 10.21
C ALA A 98 8.79 14.15 11.06
N ARG A 99 8.47 15.46 11.00
CA ARG A 99 7.32 16.03 11.73
C ARG A 99 5.99 15.45 11.28
N LEU A 100 5.80 15.29 9.97
CA LEU A 100 4.58 14.72 9.39
C LEU A 100 4.41 13.26 9.80
N LEU A 101 5.47 12.47 9.76
CA LEU A 101 5.45 11.07 10.18
C LEU A 101 5.14 10.94 11.68
N ASP A 102 5.76 11.76 12.54
CA ASP A 102 5.47 11.76 13.97
C ASP A 102 4.02 12.19 14.26
N ARG A 103 3.52 13.19 13.53
CA ARG A 103 2.11 13.62 13.61
C ARG A 103 1.16 12.51 13.16
N ALA A 104 1.48 11.82 12.07
CA ALA A 104 0.69 10.70 11.59
C ALA A 104 0.60 9.58 12.63
N LEU A 105 1.72 9.20 13.23
CA LEU A 105 1.77 8.19 14.29
C LEU A 105 0.95 8.59 15.52
N ALA A 106 1.03 9.86 15.93
CA ALA A 106 0.26 10.38 17.07
C ALA A 106 -1.25 10.32 16.78
N ARG A 107 -1.70 10.81 15.63
CA ARG A 107 -3.11 10.82 15.20
C ARG A 107 -3.68 9.41 15.03
N LEU A 108 -2.89 8.48 14.48
CA LEU A 108 -3.31 7.08 14.37
C LEU A 108 -3.47 6.44 15.75
N ARG A 109 -2.59 6.73 16.71
CA ARG A 109 -2.76 6.24 18.10
C ARG A 109 -3.99 6.83 18.77
N GLU A 110 -4.27 8.10 18.58
CA GLU A 110 -5.49 8.73 19.06
C GLU A 110 -6.74 8.06 18.46
N ALA A 111 -6.76 7.83 17.16
CA ALA A 111 -7.89 7.23 16.45
C ALA A 111 -8.11 5.75 16.79
N LEU A 112 -7.03 4.95 16.93
CA LEU A 112 -7.05 3.49 17.02
C LEU A 112 -6.72 2.96 18.42
N GLY A 113 -6.27 3.83 19.32
CA GLY A 113 -5.89 3.50 20.69
C GLY A 113 -4.38 3.54 20.93
N GLU A 114 -4.00 3.90 22.16
CA GLU A 114 -2.61 4.14 22.57
C GLU A 114 -1.67 2.92 22.40
N ARG A 115 -2.23 1.72 22.28
CA ARG A 115 -1.47 0.49 22.07
C ARG A 115 -1.22 0.19 20.59
N PHE A 116 -1.77 0.97 19.68
CA PHE A 116 -1.54 0.79 18.25
C PHE A 116 -0.06 1.00 17.90
N ARG A 117 0.53 0.01 17.26
CA ARG A 117 1.93 0.02 16.82
C ARG A 117 1.98 -0.50 15.39
N PRO A 118 1.99 0.38 14.39
CA PRO A 118 2.10 -0.05 13.00
C PRO A 118 3.45 -0.70 12.74
N MET A 119 3.44 -1.76 11.97
CA MET A 119 4.66 -2.47 11.55
C MET A 119 5.16 -1.97 10.21
N GLY A 120 4.29 -1.48 9.37
CA GLY A 120 4.56 -1.12 7.98
C GLY A 120 4.22 0.31 7.63
N TYR A 121 4.93 0.79 6.62
CA TYR A 121 4.73 2.07 5.97
C TYR A 121 4.55 1.86 4.47
N ARG A 122 3.75 2.70 3.86
CA ARG A 122 3.70 2.91 2.41
C ARG A 122 3.65 4.41 2.17
N SER A 123 4.55 4.90 1.30
CA SER A 123 4.57 6.31 0.96
C SER A 123 3.41 6.66 0.03
N PRO A 124 2.73 7.80 0.24
CA PRO A 124 1.82 8.34 -0.76
C PRO A 124 2.50 8.46 -2.14
N ALA A 125 1.80 8.00 -3.19
CA ALA A 125 2.30 7.94 -4.56
C ALA A 125 3.62 7.12 -4.74
N TRP A 126 3.97 6.28 -3.76
CA TRP A 126 5.14 5.42 -3.76
C TRP A 126 6.46 6.15 -4.00
N ASP A 127 6.55 7.40 -3.57
CA ASP A 127 7.76 8.19 -3.72
C ASP A 127 8.36 8.49 -2.35
N LEU A 128 9.65 8.27 -2.20
CA LEU A 128 10.40 8.41 -0.96
C LEU A 128 11.46 9.51 -1.10
N SER A 129 11.65 10.30 -0.07
CA SER A 129 12.78 11.21 0.02
C SER A 129 14.08 10.44 0.31
N PRO A 130 15.25 11.05 0.12
CA PRO A 130 16.53 10.43 0.54
C PRO A 130 16.60 10.11 2.04
N GLU A 131 15.75 10.72 2.86
CA GLU A 131 15.73 10.57 4.32
C GLU A 131 14.71 9.54 4.80
N SER A 132 13.71 9.20 3.97
CA SER A 132 12.57 8.36 4.35
C SER A 132 13.00 7.04 4.99
N VAL A 133 13.91 6.30 4.37
CA VAL A 133 14.36 4.99 4.90
C VAL A 133 15.01 5.14 6.28
N ALA A 134 15.80 6.18 6.50
CA ALA A 134 16.42 6.45 7.81
C ALA A 134 15.36 6.78 8.86
N LEU A 135 14.40 7.64 8.52
CA LEU A 135 13.29 8.04 9.39
C LEU A 135 12.40 6.85 9.80
N LEU A 136 12.15 5.92 8.87
CA LEU A 136 11.38 4.70 9.14
C LEU A 136 12.15 3.75 10.08
N ASN A 137 13.44 3.55 9.86
CA ASN A 137 14.29 2.75 10.75
C ASN A 137 14.34 3.32 12.17
N GLU A 138 14.52 4.63 12.32
CA GLU A 138 14.56 5.32 13.63
C GLU A 138 13.26 5.12 14.42
N ARG A 139 12.13 4.99 13.75
CA ARG A 139 10.82 4.78 14.37
C ARG A 139 10.44 3.31 14.53
N GLY A 140 11.34 2.40 14.15
CA GLY A 140 11.18 0.97 14.36
C GLY A 140 10.17 0.30 13.45
N PHE A 141 9.95 0.83 12.23
CA PHE A 141 9.17 0.12 11.24
C PHE A 141 9.90 -1.17 10.81
N LEU A 142 9.12 -2.23 10.63
CA LEU A 142 9.64 -3.51 10.14
C LEU A 142 9.82 -3.49 8.63
N TYR A 143 8.86 -2.89 7.93
CA TYR A 143 8.87 -2.88 6.47
C TYR A 143 8.34 -1.57 5.88
N ASP A 144 8.80 -1.29 4.68
CA ASP A 144 8.23 -0.37 3.71
C ASP A 144 7.64 -1.14 2.53
N SER A 145 6.74 -0.55 1.80
CA SER A 145 6.15 -1.11 0.58
C SER A 145 5.90 0.01 -0.44
N SER A 146 7.00 0.63 -0.91
CA SER A 146 6.96 1.79 -1.80
C SER A 146 7.92 1.70 -2.97
N MET A 147 8.96 0.85 -2.92
CA MET A 147 10.02 0.78 -3.91
C MET A 147 9.87 -0.43 -4.86
N MET A 148 10.58 -0.38 -6.01
CA MET A 148 10.38 -1.25 -7.16
C MET A 148 11.71 -1.82 -7.68
N ALA A 149 12.69 -2.11 -6.79
CA ALA A 149 13.98 -2.63 -7.25
C ALA A 149 13.97 -4.14 -7.52
N ASP A 150 12.89 -4.84 -7.17
CA ASP A 150 12.57 -6.22 -7.55
C ASP A 150 11.06 -6.31 -7.78
N ASP A 151 10.60 -7.29 -8.53
CA ASP A 151 9.17 -7.49 -8.80
C ASP A 151 8.49 -8.35 -7.70
N PHE A 152 9.09 -9.49 -7.32
CA PHE A 152 8.46 -10.47 -6.44
C PHE A 152 9.36 -10.97 -5.30
N THR A 153 10.56 -10.36 -5.13
CA THR A 153 11.50 -10.74 -4.07
C THR A 153 11.73 -9.59 -3.10
N PRO A 154 11.26 -9.70 -1.85
CA PRO A 154 11.57 -8.70 -0.81
C PRO A 154 13.07 -8.56 -0.59
N TYR A 155 13.52 -7.35 -0.26
CA TYR A 155 14.94 -7.03 -0.08
C TYR A 155 15.15 -6.05 1.09
N ARG A 156 16.42 -5.77 1.45
CA ARG A 156 16.75 -4.74 2.43
C ARG A 156 16.75 -3.36 1.77
N ALA A 157 15.93 -2.46 2.30
CA ALA A 157 16.00 -1.06 1.91
C ALA A 157 17.36 -0.47 2.28
N ARG A 158 17.86 0.45 1.45
CA ARG A 158 19.16 1.12 1.68
C ARG A 158 18.95 2.57 2.09
N THR A 159 19.92 3.10 2.81
CA THR A 159 20.04 4.52 3.10
C THR A 159 21.37 5.06 2.63
N GLY A 160 21.41 6.35 2.24
CA GLY A 160 22.62 7.01 1.79
C GLY A 160 23.02 6.72 0.36
N ASP A 161 22.10 6.25 -0.48
CA ASP A 161 22.30 6.20 -1.94
C ASP A 161 22.62 7.60 -2.47
N ARG A 162 23.60 7.70 -3.35
CA ARG A 162 23.94 8.95 -4.05
C ARG A 162 23.73 8.75 -5.54
N VAL A 163 22.90 9.59 -6.10
CA VAL A 163 22.53 9.51 -7.53
C VAL A 163 22.79 10.86 -8.17
N ASP A 164 23.55 10.87 -9.24
CA ASP A 164 23.73 12.03 -10.11
C ASP A 164 23.64 11.61 -11.59
N GLN A 165 23.97 12.52 -12.52
CA GLN A 165 23.91 12.23 -13.96
C GLN A 165 25.01 11.28 -14.44
N GLU A 166 26.03 11.03 -13.63
CA GLU A 166 27.18 10.19 -14.01
C GLU A 166 27.03 8.75 -13.48
N MET A 167 26.53 8.58 -12.24
CA MET A 167 26.47 7.28 -11.64
C MET A 167 25.51 7.17 -10.44
N LEU A 168 25.14 5.93 -10.12
CA LEU A 168 24.57 5.55 -8.83
C LEU A 168 25.68 4.98 -7.94
N GLN A 169 25.86 5.54 -6.75
CA GLN A 169 26.65 4.96 -5.67
C GLN A 169 25.67 4.39 -4.63
N PRO A 170 25.54 3.04 -4.54
CA PRO A 170 24.66 2.43 -3.56
C PRO A 170 25.07 2.76 -2.13
N GLY A 171 24.09 3.06 -1.31
CA GLY A 171 24.27 3.24 0.13
C GLY A 171 24.37 1.92 0.89
N ARG A 172 23.96 1.92 2.16
CA ARG A 172 24.08 0.75 3.04
C ARG A 172 22.72 0.10 3.25
N PRO A 173 22.62 -1.25 3.20
CA PRO A 173 21.44 -1.96 3.61
C PRO A 173 21.05 -1.61 5.06
N THR A 174 19.77 -1.55 5.33
CA THR A 174 19.19 -1.28 6.65
C THR A 174 18.38 -2.47 7.14
N PRO A 175 17.96 -2.53 8.41
CA PRO A 175 17.05 -3.55 8.90
C PRO A 175 15.66 -3.52 8.23
N LEU A 176 15.26 -2.38 7.65
CA LEU A 176 13.95 -2.22 7.00
C LEU A 176 13.80 -3.18 5.82
N VAL A 177 12.76 -3.99 5.83
CA VAL A 177 12.41 -4.87 4.72
C VAL A 177 11.60 -4.08 3.70
N GLU A 178 12.01 -4.11 2.44
CA GLU A 178 11.18 -3.63 1.35
C GLU A 178 10.30 -4.78 0.83
N MET A 179 8.99 -4.53 0.83
CA MET A 179 7.98 -5.39 0.23
C MET A 179 7.61 -4.77 -1.13
N PRO A 180 8.24 -5.20 -2.23
CA PRO A 180 8.21 -4.46 -3.49
C PRO A 180 6.81 -4.29 -4.05
N VAL A 181 6.61 -3.18 -4.73
CA VAL A 181 5.38 -2.82 -5.45
C VAL A 181 5.68 -2.61 -6.92
N ALA A 182 4.65 -2.59 -7.75
CA ALA A 182 4.76 -2.30 -9.18
C ALA A 182 3.50 -1.58 -9.67
N TRP A 183 3.65 -0.59 -10.54
CA TRP A 183 2.51 0.19 -11.05
C TRP A 183 1.51 -0.66 -11.83
N GLU A 184 1.95 -1.73 -12.49
CA GLU A 184 1.10 -2.71 -13.14
C GLU A 184 0.28 -3.57 -12.17
N LEU A 185 0.64 -3.56 -10.87
CA LEU A 185 -0.08 -4.23 -9.79
C LEU A 185 -0.81 -3.24 -8.87
N ASP A 186 -1.22 -2.10 -9.43
CA ASP A 186 -2.02 -1.07 -8.77
C ASP A 186 -3.30 -0.82 -9.57
N ASP A 187 -4.45 -0.69 -8.91
CA ASP A 187 -5.72 -0.41 -9.56
C ASP A 187 -5.87 1.05 -10.02
N PHE A 188 -5.09 1.98 -9.44
CA PHE A 188 -5.21 3.41 -9.72
C PHE A 188 -4.87 3.76 -11.17
N PRO A 189 -3.73 3.33 -11.76
CA PRO A 189 -3.39 3.64 -13.14
C PRO A 189 -4.41 3.12 -14.16
N TYR A 190 -5.05 2.00 -13.87
CA TYR A 190 -5.99 1.37 -14.79
C TYR A 190 -7.41 1.96 -14.74
N PHE A 191 -7.88 2.32 -13.55
CA PHE A 191 -9.29 2.61 -13.33
C PHE A 191 -9.60 4.04 -12.95
N THR A 192 -8.60 4.91 -12.83
CA THR A 192 -8.82 6.28 -12.41
C THR A 192 -8.83 7.22 -13.59
N PHE A 193 -9.84 8.07 -13.64
CA PHE A 193 -9.88 9.23 -14.52
C PHE A 193 -9.69 10.50 -13.71
N LEU A 194 -8.73 11.32 -14.13
CA LEU A 194 -8.50 12.67 -13.63
C LEU A 194 -8.61 13.65 -14.81
N ASN A 195 -9.25 14.78 -14.59
CA ASN A 195 -9.31 15.85 -15.60
C ASN A 195 -8.20 16.89 -15.40
N LYS A 196 -7.57 16.92 -14.23
CA LYS A 196 -6.42 17.80 -13.91
C LYS A 196 -5.52 17.13 -12.84
N PRO A 197 -4.27 16.79 -13.16
CA PRO A 197 -3.76 16.60 -14.53
C PRO A 197 -4.58 15.54 -15.28
N LEU A 198 -4.59 15.61 -16.59
CA LEU A 198 -5.35 14.64 -17.39
C LEU A 198 -4.72 13.24 -17.25
N HIS A 199 -5.52 12.29 -16.79
CA HIS A 199 -5.16 10.88 -16.69
C HIS A 199 -6.31 10.01 -17.19
N GLY A 200 -6.02 9.07 -18.05
CA GLY A 200 -6.95 8.16 -18.71
C GLY A 200 -6.41 7.69 -20.05
N PRO A 201 -7.10 6.84 -20.82
CA PRO A 201 -8.44 6.27 -20.57
C PRO A 201 -8.45 5.17 -19.51
N MET A 202 -9.61 4.92 -18.91
CA MET A 202 -9.80 3.79 -18.00
C MET A 202 -9.85 2.47 -18.77
N ARG A 203 -9.38 1.40 -18.12
CA ARG A 203 -9.44 0.04 -18.63
C ARG A 203 -10.72 -0.67 -18.21
N THR A 204 -11.05 -1.73 -18.89
CA THR A 204 -12.12 -2.64 -18.48
C THR A 204 -11.63 -3.58 -17.37
N PRO A 205 -12.52 -4.10 -16.50
CA PRO A 205 -12.15 -5.10 -15.51
C PRO A 205 -11.52 -6.36 -16.13
N GLU A 206 -11.94 -6.78 -17.31
CA GLU A 206 -11.40 -7.97 -17.96
C GLU A 206 -9.95 -7.78 -18.44
N GLU A 207 -9.59 -6.61 -18.96
CA GLU A 207 -8.20 -6.31 -19.34
C GLU A 207 -7.27 -6.33 -18.11
N VAL A 208 -7.71 -5.74 -16.99
CA VAL A 208 -6.91 -5.70 -15.76
C VAL A 208 -6.82 -7.09 -15.13
N LEU A 209 -7.91 -7.86 -15.13
CA LEU A 209 -7.86 -9.26 -14.67
C LEU A 209 -6.88 -10.09 -15.47
N ALA A 210 -6.85 -9.93 -16.80
CA ALA A 210 -5.90 -10.67 -17.65
C ALA A 210 -4.44 -10.29 -17.32
N CYS A 211 -4.17 -9.00 -17.10
CA CYS A 211 -2.84 -8.52 -16.70
C CYS A 211 -2.43 -9.11 -15.34
N TRP A 212 -3.23 -8.91 -14.30
CA TRP A 212 -2.90 -9.36 -12.95
C TRP A 212 -2.80 -10.88 -12.81
N ARG A 213 -3.58 -11.63 -13.61
CA ARG A 213 -3.41 -13.09 -13.68
C ARG A 213 -2.08 -13.49 -14.30
N ALA A 214 -1.69 -12.83 -15.40
CA ALA A 214 -0.42 -13.12 -16.07
C ALA A 214 0.78 -12.84 -15.14
N GLU A 215 0.77 -11.71 -14.42
CA GLU A 215 1.78 -11.36 -13.42
C GLU A 215 1.84 -12.38 -12.28
N PHE A 216 0.68 -12.74 -11.71
CA PHE A 216 0.62 -13.76 -10.67
C PHE A 216 1.10 -15.12 -11.16
N ASP A 217 0.66 -15.57 -12.33
CA ASP A 217 1.04 -16.87 -12.88
C ASP A 217 2.55 -16.92 -13.16
N TRP A 218 3.12 -15.81 -13.66
CA TRP A 218 4.56 -15.70 -13.86
C TRP A 218 5.33 -15.79 -12.54
N CYS A 219 4.94 -15.02 -11.53
CA CYS A 219 5.51 -15.10 -10.18
C CYS A 219 5.44 -16.53 -9.63
N HIS A 220 4.26 -17.16 -9.74
CA HIS A 220 4.02 -18.50 -9.22
C HIS A 220 4.89 -19.58 -9.87
N ASP A 221 5.07 -19.47 -11.18
CA ASP A 221 5.76 -20.51 -11.97
C ASP A 221 7.27 -20.32 -12.02
N HIS A 222 7.79 -19.09 -11.81
CA HIS A 222 9.20 -18.79 -12.05
C HIS A 222 9.96 -18.26 -10.83
N VAL A 223 9.26 -17.73 -9.79
CA VAL A 223 9.93 -17.18 -8.62
C VAL A 223 9.75 -18.08 -7.40
N PRO A 224 10.80 -18.84 -7.00
CA PRO A 224 10.72 -19.66 -5.81
C PRO A 224 10.37 -18.82 -4.56
N GLU A 225 9.26 -19.18 -3.90
CA GLU A 225 8.76 -18.44 -2.73
C GLU A 225 8.48 -16.95 -2.99
N GLY A 226 8.10 -16.63 -4.22
CA GLY A 226 7.76 -15.26 -4.64
C GLY A 226 6.64 -14.64 -3.80
N VAL A 227 6.71 -13.34 -3.62
CA VAL A 227 5.73 -12.52 -2.91
C VAL A 227 5.02 -11.62 -3.91
N PHE A 228 3.75 -11.90 -4.15
CA PHE A 228 2.91 -11.13 -5.05
C PHE A 228 2.17 -10.05 -4.25
N THR A 229 2.61 -8.80 -4.37
CA THR A 229 1.99 -7.65 -3.70
C THR A 229 1.03 -6.95 -4.66
N LEU A 230 -0.26 -6.94 -4.34
CA LEU A 230 -1.29 -6.27 -5.12
C LEU A 230 -1.82 -5.06 -4.35
N THR A 231 -1.79 -3.89 -4.96
CA THR A 231 -2.25 -2.62 -4.37
C THR A 231 -3.59 -2.21 -4.98
N MET A 232 -4.51 -1.84 -4.11
CA MET A 232 -5.84 -1.43 -4.51
C MET A 232 -6.36 -0.31 -3.61
N HIS A 233 -7.39 0.39 -4.08
CA HIS A 233 -8.01 1.49 -3.34
C HIS A 233 -9.50 1.22 -3.20
N PRO A 234 -10.09 1.24 -1.99
CA PRO A 234 -11.52 0.99 -1.80
C PRO A 234 -12.43 1.87 -2.68
N GLN A 235 -12.03 3.13 -2.94
CA GLN A 235 -12.75 4.04 -3.83
C GLN A 235 -12.68 3.63 -5.31
N ILE A 236 -11.79 2.72 -5.68
CA ILE A 236 -11.53 2.26 -7.05
C ILE A 236 -11.99 0.83 -7.23
N ILE A 237 -11.37 -0.13 -6.54
CA ILE A 237 -11.68 -1.55 -6.65
C ILE A 237 -13.08 -1.90 -6.13
N GLY A 238 -13.62 -1.12 -5.17
CA GLY A 238 -14.94 -1.34 -4.57
C GLY A 238 -16.13 -1.06 -5.49
N ARG A 239 -15.91 -0.69 -6.76
CA ARG A 239 -16.98 -0.60 -7.78
C ARG A 239 -17.47 -1.98 -8.17
N GLY A 240 -18.79 -2.14 -8.39
CA GLY A 240 -19.44 -3.43 -8.59
C GLY A 240 -18.71 -4.40 -9.54
N PRO A 241 -18.46 -4.06 -10.83
CA PRO A 241 -17.76 -4.97 -11.73
C PRO A 241 -16.30 -5.24 -11.36
N ARG A 242 -15.65 -4.31 -10.62
CA ARG A 242 -14.24 -4.46 -10.21
C ARG A 242 -14.11 -5.35 -8.97
N ILE A 243 -15.03 -5.25 -8.02
CA ILE A 243 -15.02 -6.13 -6.85
C ILE A 243 -15.32 -7.58 -7.24
N ASP A 244 -16.18 -7.81 -8.25
CA ASP A 244 -16.42 -9.14 -8.81
C ASP A 244 -15.16 -9.66 -9.52
N MET A 245 -14.47 -8.81 -10.27
CA MET A 245 -13.19 -9.13 -10.90
C MET A 245 -12.15 -9.56 -9.85
N LEU A 246 -11.99 -8.80 -8.75
CA LEU A 246 -11.09 -9.15 -7.67
C LEU A 246 -11.45 -10.50 -7.04
N GLY A 247 -12.75 -10.78 -6.85
CA GLY A 247 -13.20 -12.08 -6.37
C GLY A 247 -12.75 -13.24 -7.26
N ARG A 248 -12.83 -13.07 -8.59
CA ARG A 248 -12.35 -14.06 -9.58
C ARG A 248 -10.84 -14.22 -9.58
N LEU A 249 -10.10 -13.15 -9.34
CA LEU A 249 -8.64 -13.21 -9.22
C LEU A 249 -8.23 -13.98 -7.95
N ILE A 250 -8.87 -13.71 -6.81
CA ILE A 250 -8.62 -14.45 -5.57
C ILE A 250 -8.92 -15.95 -5.77
N ASP A 251 -10.03 -16.31 -6.42
CA ASP A 251 -10.36 -17.71 -6.72
C ASP A 251 -9.25 -18.38 -7.56
N HIS A 252 -8.72 -17.67 -8.56
CA HIS A 252 -7.63 -18.17 -9.38
C HIS A 252 -6.37 -18.43 -8.55
N MET A 253 -5.97 -17.47 -7.70
CA MET A 253 -4.80 -17.59 -6.84
C MET A 253 -4.95 -18.72 -5.82
N GLN A 254 -6.14 -18.87 -5.21
CA GLN A 254 -6.45 -19.97 -4.30
C GLN A 254 -6.40 -21.33 -5.00
N ALA A 255 -6.95 -21.44 -6.21
CA ALA A 255 -6.92 -22.66 -7.01
C ALA A 255 -5.48 -23.07 -7.39
N ARG A 256 -4.55 -22.12 -7.49
CA ARG A 256 -3.12 -22.37 -7.71
C ARG A 256 -2.36 -22.69 -6.40
N GLY A 257 -3.02 -22.70 -5.26
CA GLY A 257 -2.40 -23.01 -3.96
C GLY A 257 -1.59 -21.87 -3.33
N ALA A 258 -1.87 -20.62 -3.70
CA ALA A 258 -1.23 -19.47 -3.06
C ALA A 258 -1.62 -19.33 -1.58
N THR A 259 -0.71 -18.82 -0.77
CA THR A 259 -0.96 -18.49 0.64
C THR A 259 -1.20 -16.99 0.79
N PHE A 260 -2.31 -16.61 1.41
CA PHE A 260 -2.61 -15.20 1.68
C PHE A 260 -2.10 -14.79 3.06
N ARG A 261 -1.32 -13.69 3.12
CA ARG A 261 -0.78 -13.11 4.35
C ARG A 261 -0.92 -11.60 4.37
N THR A 262 -0.89 -11.02 5.58
CA THR A 262 -0.64 -9.58 5.68
C THR A 262 0.82 -9.29 5.33
N LEU A 263 1.09 -8.04 4.94
CA LEU A 263 2.47 -7.63 4.65
C LEU A 263 3.37 -7.76 5.89
N ALA A 264 2.87 -7.46 7.11
CA ALA A 264 3.64 -7.66 8.33
C ALA A 264 3.95 -9.13 8.62
N GLU A 265 3.02 -10.05 8.35
CA GLU A 265 3.27 -11.49 8.51
C GLU A 265 4.37 -11.96 7.55
N GLU A 266 4.30 -11.53 6.29
CA GLU A 266 5.31 -11.90 5.30
C GLU A 266 6.64 -11.17 5.52
N ALA A 267 6.62 -9.88 5.86
CA ALA A 267 7.86 -9.13 6.17
C ALA A 267 8.65 -9.77 7.33
N ARG A 268 7.98 -10.26 8.39
CA ARG A 268 8.68 -11.02 9.46
C ARG A 268 9.33 -12.30 8.96
N ARG A 269 8.70 -13.01 8.02
CA ARG A 269 9.29 -14.21 7.41
C ARG A 269 10.51 -13.86 6.58
N GLN A 270 10.43 -12.79 5.82
CA GLN A 270 11.51 -12.33 4.96
C GLN A 270 12.66 -11.72 5.79
N ASP A 271 12.36 -10.97 6.85
CA ASP A 271 13.37 -10.45 7.78
C ASP A 271 14.27 -11.53 8.36
N ALA A 272 13.70 -12.70 8.72
CA ALA A 272 14.44 -13.83 9.23
C ALA A 272 15.33 -14.55 8.16
N ARG A 273 15.14 -14.26 6.88
CA ARG A 273 15.79 -14.94 5.76
C ARG A 273 16.78 -14.04 5.01
N LEU A 274 16.49 -12.77 4.98
CA LEU A 274 17.34 -11.78 4.34
C LEU A 274 18.67 -11.64 5.10
N PRO A 275 19.77 -11.37 4.40
CA PRO A 275 21.04 -11.09 5.05
C PRO A 275 20.88 -10.00 6.12
N PRO A 276 21.60 -10.11 7.26
CA PRO A 276 21.58 -9.06 8.25
C PRO A 276 22.06 -7.74 7.62
N ALA A 277 21.49 -6.63 8.07
CA ALA A 277 22.00 -5.31 7.72
C ALA A 277 23.42 -5.16 8.29
N SER A 278 24.38 -4.85 7.44
CA SER A 278 25.80 -4.74 7.80
C SER A 278 26.17 -3.34 8.29
#